data_94f421f5b02e35c56cedeedbc2f88306
#
_entry.id   94f421f5b02e35c56cedeedbc2f88306
#
_cell.length_a   1.000
_cell.length_b   1.000
_cell.length_c   1.000
_cell.angle_alpha   90.00
_cell.angle_beta   90.00
_cell.angle_gamma   90.00
#
_symmetry.space_group_name_H-M   'P 1'
#
loop_
_entity.id
_entity.type
_entity.pdbx_description
1 polymer ?
#
loop_
_entity_poly.entity_id
_entity_poly.type
_entity_poly.pdbx_seq_one_letter_code
_entity_poly.pdbx_strand_id
1 'polypeptide(L)'
;SHLPVGYTEDIFEALDIQDEMQTLYTSGTVFHAFLGEKLPNWRSAAALVRKISENYKLPYYTISPTYSICREHGYLTGEQYTCPICGKTTEVYSRITGYYRPVQNWNDGKLQEFKERKVYDITKSHLKVRTEAAKEIIAEENVSVEETKTLLFTTKTCPNCKVAGF
;
A
#
# COMPACT_ATOMS: atom_id res chain seq x y z
N SER A 1 -12.67 -6.06 -14.30
CA SER A 1 -12.11 -4.73 -14.45
C SER A 1 -11.75 -4.12 -13.11
N HIS A 2 -10.85 -3.14 -13.11
CA HIS A 2 -10.43 -2.47 -11.89
C HIS A 2 -11.23 -1.20 -11.65
N LEU A 3 -11.35 -0.81 -10.39
CA LEU A 3 -11.94 0.46 -9.99
C LEU A 3 -11.11 1.63 -10.56
N PRO A 4 -11.73 2.69 -11.08
CA PRO A 4 -10.99 3.88 -11.50
C PRO A 4 -10.16 4.48 -10.36
N VAL A 5 -8.94 4.92 -10.66
CA VAL A 5 -7.98 5.42 -9.66
C VAL A 5 -8.43 6.70 -8.93
N GLY A 6 -9.40 7.41 -9.48
CA GLY A 6 -10.00 8.62 -8.90
C GLY A 6 -11.35 8.38 -8.19
N TYR A 7 -11.74 7.13 -7.92
CA TYR A 7 -13.07 6.83 -7.41
C TYR A 7 -13.24 7.26 -5.93
N THR A 8 -12.36 6.80 -5.05
CA THR A 8 -12.46 7.06 -3.60
C THR A 8 -11.09 7.27 -2.95
N GLU A 9 -11.07 7.92 -1.81
CA GLU A 9 -9.90 8.07 -0.93
C GLU A 9 -9.91 7.05 0.23
N ASP A 10 -11.01 6.29 0.40
CA ASP A 10 -11.11 5.23 1.39
C ASP A 10 -10.69 3.88 0.80
N ILE A 11 -9.59 3.32 1.34
CA ILE A 11 -9.06 2.03 0.88
C ILE A 11 -10.05 0.89 1.11
N PHE A 12 -10.80 0.91 2.21
CA PHE A 12 -11.74 -0.18 2.54
C PHE A 12 -12.98 -0.13 1.65
N GLU A 13 -13.45 1.07 1.28
CA GLU A 13 -14.51 1.20 0.27
C GLU A 13 -14.08 0.65 -1.08
N ALA A 14 -12.85 0.95 -1.52
CA ALA A 14 -12.29 0.39 -2.75
C ALA A 14 -12.15 -1.13 -2.67
N LEU A 15 -11.70 -1.67 -1.54
CA LEU A 15 -11.57 -3.10 -1.29
C LEU A 15 -12.92 -3.79 -1.27
N ASP A 16 -13.96 -3.19 -0.67
CA ASP A 16 -15.33 -3.71 -0.65
C ASP A 16 -15.87 -3.98 -2.06
N ILE A 17 -15.56 -3.08 -3.01
CA ILE A 17 -15.98 -3.22 -4.41
C ILE A 17 -15.11 -4.24 -5.16
N GLN A 18 -13.79 -4.22 -4.94
CA GLN A 18 -12.83 -5.03 -5.71
C GLN A 18 -12.76 -6.48 -5.26
N ASP A 19 -13.04 -6.77 -3.98
CA ASP A 19 -12.90 -8.11 -3.39
C ASP A 19 -13.74 -9.15 -4.14
N GLU A 20 -15.01 -8.88 -4.36
CA GLU A 20 -15.91 -9.80 -5.05
C GLU A 20 -15.52 -9.99 -6.52
N MET A 21 -15.11 -8.91 -7.20
CA MET A 21 -14.75 -8.96 -8.61
C MET A 21 -13.43 -9.67 -8.85
N GLN A 22 -12.42 -9.42 -8.04
CA GLN A 22 -11.07 -9.96 -8.27
C GLN A 22 -10.97 -11.45 -7.96
N THR A 23 -11.80 -11.98 -7.09
CA THR A 23 -11.89 -13.42 -6.85
C THR A 23 -12.48 -14.23 -8.01
N LEU A 24 -13.17 -13.56 -8.94
CA LEU A 24 -13.75 -14.19 -10.13
C LEU A 24 -12.80 -14.30 -11.32
N TYR A 25 -11.61 -13.67 -11.25
CA TYR A 25 -10.64 -13.78 -12.34
C TYR A 25 -10.08 -15.20 -12.45
N THR A 26 -10.03 -15.72 -13.66
CA THR A 26 -9.40 -16.99 -14.00
C THR A 26 -7.89 -16.88 -14.19
N SER A 27 -7.36 -15.68 -14.21
CA SER A 27 -5.94 -15.33 -14.33
C SER A 27 -5.51 -14.45 -13.17
N GLY A 28 -4.25 -14.04 -13.15
CA GLY A 28 -3.71 -13.16 -12.12
C GLY A 28 -4.37 -11.80 -12.09
N THR A 29 -4.54 -11.27 -10.90
CA THR A 29 -5.03 -9.91 -10.65
C THR A 29 -4.26 -9.27 -9.51
N VAL A 30 -4.31 -7.95 -9.38
CA VAL A 30 -3.67 -7.20 -8.30
C VAL A 30 -4.47 -5.95 -7.96
N PHE A 31 -4.57 -5.65 -6.68
CA PHE A 31 -5.05 -4.36 -6.18
C PHE A 31 -3.87 -3.49 -5.77
N HIS A 32 -3.69 -2.34 -6.40
CA HIS A 32 -2.66 -1.37 -6.05
C HIS A 32 -3.22 -0.31 -5.10
N ALA A 33 -2.86 -0.38 -3.82
CA ALA A 33 -3.19 0.66 -2.86
C ALA A 33 -2.18 1.82 -2.99
N PHE A 34 -2.58 2.90 -3.64
CA PHE A 34 -1.78 4.09 -3.80
C PHE A 34 -1.88 4.96 -2.55
N LEU A 35 -0.79 5.09 -1.82
CA LEU A 35 -0.67 5.97 -0.67
C LEU A 35 0.04 7.26 -1.07
N GLY A 36 -0.40 8.40 -0.51
CA GLY A 36 0.23 9.69 -0.76
C GLY A 36 1.65 9.76 -0.22
N GLU A 37 1.92 9.02 0.85
CA GLU A 37 3.22 8.97 1.50
C GLU A 37 3.48 7.60 2.14
N LYS A 38 4.69 7.40 2.64
CA LYS A 38 5.08 6.21 3.38
C LYS A 38 4.33 6.14 4.71
N LEU A 39 3.87 4.95 5.07
CA LEU A 39 3.29 4.70 6.40
C LEU A 39 4.29 5.06 7.52
N PRO A 40 3.80 5.62 8.65
CA PRO A 40 4.68 6.17 9.70
C PRO A 40 5.66 5.17 10.28
N ASN A 41 5.24 3.91 10.41
CA ASN A 41 6.05 2.84 10.96
C ASN A 41 5.59 1.46 10.46
N TRP A 42 6.41 0.44 10.73
CA TRP A 42 6.12 -0.93 10.34
C TRP A 42 4.86 -1.52 11.01
N ARG A 43 4.52 -1.07 12.23
CA ARG A 43 3.31 -1.53 12.94
C ARG A 43 2.04 -1.06 12.23
N SER A 44 2.02 0.18 11.74
CA SER A 44 0.90 0.68 10.91
C SER A 44 0.76 -0.10 9.62
N ALA A 45 1.88 -0.47 8.99
CA ALA A 45 1.86 -1.32 7.80
C ALA A 45 1.35 -2.73 8.13
N ALA A 46 1.82 -3.34 9.22
CA ALA A 46 1.38 -4.65 9.66
C ALA A 46 -0.12 -4.66 10.02
N ALA A 47 -0.60 -3.63 10.70
CA ALA A 47 -2.03 -3.49 11.03
C ALA A 47 -2.91 -3.37 9.78
N LEU A 48 -2.47 -2.57 8.79
CA LEU A 48 -3.19 -2.47 7.51
C LEU A 48 -3.22 -3.81 6.77
N VAL A 49 -2.06 -4.49 6.66
CA VAL A 49 -1.95 -5.82 6.04
C VAL A 49 -2.86 -6.83 6.73
N ARG A 50 -2.84 -6.86 8.06
CA ARG A 50 -3.70 -7.75 8.85
C ARG A 50 -5.18 -7.47 8.59
N LYS A 51 -5.62 -6.21 8.69
CA LYS A 51 -7.01 -5.82 8.39
C LYS A 51 -7.47 -6.24 7.00
N ILE A 52 -6.61 -6.11 6.00
CA ILE A 52 -6.92 -6.55 4.63
C ILE A 52 -7.02 -8.08 4.59
N SER A 53 -6.03 -8.80 5.10
CA SER A 53 -5.95 -10.27 5.02
C SER A 53 -7.07 -10.99 5.79
N GLU A 54 -7.52 -10.42 6.90
CA GLU A 54 -8.56 -11.00 7.75
C GLU A 54 -9.98 -10.74 7.22
N ASN A 55 -10.18 -9.66 6.45
CA ASN A 55 -11.51 -9.23 6.02
C ASN A 55 -11.78 -9.39 4.51
N TYR A 56 -10.77 -9.61 3.69
CA TYR A 56 -10.89 -9.67 2.23
C TYR A 56 -10.26 -10.95 1.65
N LYS A 57 -10.81 -11.41 0.54
CA LYS A 57 -10.37 -12.62 -0.19
C LYS A 57 -9.43 -12.30 -1.35
N LEU A 58 -9.03 -11.03 -1.51
CA LEU A 58 -8.15 -10.57 -2.59
C LEU A 58 -6.88 -11.42 -2.67
N PRO A 59 -6.59 -12.03 -3.84
CA PRO A 59 -5.44 -12.93 -3.99
C PRO A 59 -4.10 -12.20 -3.95
N TYR A 60 -4.06 -10.93 -4.35
CA TYR A 60 -2.85 -10.14 -4.37
C TYR A 60 -3.13 -8.64 -4.29
N TYR A 61 -2.40 -7.96 -3.42
CA TYR A 61 -2.43 -6.50 -3.32
C TYR A 61 -1.04 -5.93 -3.01
N THR A 62 -0.84 -4.65 -3.30
CA THR A 62 0.40 -3.93 -3.01
C THR A 62 0.11 -2.62 -2.29
N ILE A 63 0.98 -2.26 -1.36
CA ILE A 63 1.00 -0.94 -0.73
C ILE A 63 2.04 -0.11 -1.46
N SER A 64 1.62 0.95 -2.13
CA SER A 64 2.43 1.70 -3.07
C SER A 64 2.51 3.18 -2.68
N PRO A 65 3.49 3.59 -1.85
CA PRO A 65 3.69 5.00 -1.52
C PRO A 65 4.24 5.77 -2.72
N THR A 66 3.94 7.07 -2.78
CA THR A 66 4.64 8.02 -3.63
C THR A 66 5.82 8.60 -2.85
N TYR A 67 6.96 8.79 -3.50
CA TYR A 67 8.16 9.37 -2.90
C TYR A 67 8.96 10.15 -3.93
N SER A 68 9.86 11.00 -3.47
CA SER A 68 10.72 11.80 -4.33
C SER A 68 12.19 11.55 -4.02
N ILE A 69 13.06 11.75 -5.02
CA ILE A 69 14.50 11.59 -4.86
C ILE A 69 15.19 12.87 -5.30
N CYS A 70 15.93 13.47 -4.39
CA CYS A 70 16.91 14.51 -4.69
C CYS A 70 18.28 13.88 -4.92
N ARG A 71 19.00 14.29 -5.96
CA ARG A 71 20.34 13.75 -6.27
C ARG A 71 21.38 14.02 -5.17
N GLU A 72 21.19 15.09 -4.40
CA GLU A 72 22.13 15.48 -3.32
C GLU A 72 21.66 15.02 -1.94
N HIS A 73 20.34 15.01 -1.67
CA HIS A 73 19.78 14.73 -0.35
C HIS A 73 19.08 13.37 -0.27
N GLY A 74 19.00 12.61 -1.38
CA GLY A 74 18.41 11.29 -1.43
C GLY A 74 16.89 11.31 -1.30
N TYR A 75 16.35 10.41 -0.48
CA TYR A 75 14.93 10.14 -0.32
C TYR A 75 14.18 11.29 0.37
N LEU A 76 13.05 11.68 -0.22
CA LEU A 76 12.09 12.64 0.31
C LEU A 76 10.70 11.99 0.36
N THR A 77 9.97 12.20 1.45
CA THR A 77 8.63 11.64 1.63
C THR A 77 7.61 12.36 0.75
N GLY A 78 6.73 11.60 0.11
CA GLY A 78 5.62 12.13 -0.67
C GLY A 78 6.03 12.73 -2.03
N GLU A 79 5.09 13.45 -2.63
CA GLU A 79 5.24 14.10 -3.92
C GLU A 79 5.87 15.50 -3.77
N GLN A 80 7.15 15.61 -4.07
CA GLN A 80 7.90 16.85 -3.98
C GLN A 80 8.71 17.06 -5.26
N TYR A 81 8.33 18.03 -6.09
CA TYR A 81 9.04 18.36 -7.34
C TYR A 81 10.28 19.23 -7.11
N THR A 82 10.37 19.82 -5.93
CA THR A 82 11.52 20.66 -5.53
C THR A 82 12.02 20.19 -4.17
N CYS A 83 13.32 20.03 -4.04
CA CYS A 83 13.93 19.64 -2.78
C CYS A 83 13.79 20.75 -1.74
N PRO A 84 13.21 20.49 -0.55
CA PRO A 84 13.05 21.50 0.49
C PRO A 84 14.37 21.95 1.11
N ILE A 85 15.46 21.19 0.92
CA ILE A 85 16.78 21.49 1.50
C ILE A 85 17.61 22.36 0.57
N CYS A 86 17.71 22.01 -0.73
CA CYS A 86 18.60 22.70 -1.67
C CYS A 86 17.88 23.44 -2.80
N GLY A 87 16.54 23.38 -2.88
CA GLY A 87 15.75 24.03 -3.92
C GLY A 87 15.89 23.44 -5.33
N LYS A 88 16.66 22.34 -5.50
CA LYS A 88 16.84 21.72 -6.82
C LYS A 88 15.65 20.81 -7.17
N THR A 89 15.46 20.61 -8.47
CA THR A 89 14.43 19.68 -8.99
C THR A 89 14.69 18.24 -8.52
N THR A 90 13.62 17.55 -8.16
CA THR A 90 13.62 16.16 -7.70
C THR A 90 12.91 15.26 -8.71
N GLU A 91 13.17 13.97 -8.64
CA GLU A 91 12.45 12.96 -9.39
C GLU A 91 11.35 12.35 -8.50
N VAL A 92 10.08 12.52 -8.90
CA VAL A 92 8.93 11.94 -8.18
C VAL A 92 8.69 10.53 -8.71
N TYR A 93 8.68 9.55 -7.81
CA TYR A 93 8.47 8.15 -8.14
C TYR A 93 7.11 7.67 -7.68
N SER A 94 6.38 7.05 -8.59
CA SER A 94 5.14 6.34 -8.30
C SER A 94 5.04 5.08 -9.17
N ARG A 95 4.15 4.16 -8.79
CA ARG A 95 3.91 2.95 -9.56
C ARG A 95 3.09 3.27 -10.82
N ILE A 96 3.62 2.98 -11.99
CA ILE A 96 2.92 3.24 -13.26
C ILE A 96 1.95 2.10 -13.59
N THR A 97 2.42 0.86 -13.58
CA THR A 97 1.60 -0.36 -13.68
C THR A 97 2.08 -1.35 -12.62
N GLY A 98 3.03 -2.21 -12.93
CA GLY A 98 3.63 -3.17 -12.01
C GLY A 98 4.95 -2.71 -11.38
N TYR A 99 5.53 -1.56 -11.79
CA TYR A 99 6.84 -1.09 -11.36
C TYR A 99 6.88 0.42 -11.12
N TYR A 100 7.87 0.89 -10.37
CA TYR A 100 8.12 2.30 -10.11
C TYR A 100 8.90 2.95 -11.24
N ARG A 101 8.50 4.17 -11.61
CA ARG A 101 9.20 5.00 -12.58
C ARG A 101 9.02 6.48 -12.22
N PRO A 102 10.00 7.35 -12.51
CA PRO A 102 9.82 8.79 -12.36
C PRO A 102 8.60 9.26 -13.14
N VAL A 103 7.69 9.95 -12.47
CA VAL A 103 6.43 10.44 -13.04
C VAL A 103 6.69 11.34 -14.25
N GLN A 104 7.76 12.14 -14.21
CA GLN A 104 8.17 13.03 -15.28
C GLN A 104 8.48 12.30 -16.61
N ASN A 105 8.73 10.98 -16.55
CA ASN A 105 9.07 10.14 -17.70
C ASN A 105 7.87 9.29 -18.19
N TRP A 106 6.66 9.58 -17.71
CA TRP A 106 5.46 8.86 -18.14
C TRP A 106 4.92 9.47 -19.44
N ASN A 107 4.19 8.68 -20.20
CA ASN A 107 3.43 9.21 -21.35
C ASN A 107 2.23 10.05 -20.88
N ASP A 108 1.69 10.88 -21.78
CA ASP A 108 0.65 11.85 -21.46
C ASP A 108 -0.60 11.21 -20.84
N GLY A 109 -1.03 10.04 -21.33
CA GLY A 109 -2.19 9.33 -20.80
C GLY A 109 -1.97 8.85 -19.37
N LYS A 110 -0.77 8.38 -19.04
CA LYS A 110 -0.42 7.97 -17.68
C LYS A 110 -0.18 9.15 -16.75
N LEU A 111 0.33 10.27 -17.26
CA LEU A 111 0.43 11.52 -16.51
C LEU A 111 -0.96 12.06 -16.16
N GLN A 112 -1.92 11.97 -17.07
CA GLN A 112 -3.30 12.36 -16.79
C GLN A 112 -3.93 11.44 -15.72
N GLU A 113 -3.75 10.12 -15.84
CA GLU A 113 -4.17 9.17 -14.79
C GLU A 113 -3.56 9.52 -13.43
N PHE A 114 -2.27 9.87 -13.37
CA PHE A 114 -1.60 10.24 -12.13
C PHE A 114 -2.21 11.50 -11.50
N LYS A 115 -2.53 12.51 -12.30
CA LYS A 115 -3.18 13.74 -11.83
C LYS A 115 -4.60 13.51 -11.29
N GLU A 116 -5.33 12.56 -11.87
CA GLU A 116 -6.68 12.17 -11.47
C GLU A 116 -6.70 11.17 -10.32
N ARG A 117 -5.53 10.61 -9.97
CA ARG A 117 -5.40 9.59 -8.93
C ARG A 117 -5.70 10.16 -7.56
N LYS A 118 -6.69 9.59 -6.91
CA LYS A 118 -6.90 9.79 -5.48
C LYS A 118 -6.04 8.82 -4.69
N VAL A 119 -5.24 9.36 -3.79
CA VAL A 119 -4.45 8.54 -2.86
C VAL A 119 -5.30 8.15 -1.67
N TYR A 120 -5.11 6.93 -1.18
CA TYR A 120 -5.86 6.46 -0.03
C TYR A 120 -5.34 7.12 1.26
N ASP A 121 -6.27 7.69 2.02
CA ASP A 121 -6.01 8.26 3.34
C ASP A 121 -6.39 7.25 4.43
N ILE A 122 -5.39 6.61 5.02
CA ILE A 122 -5.60 5.58 6.04
C ILE A 122 -6.28 6.13 7.29
N THR A 123 -6.12 7.43 7.59
CA THR A 123 -6.71 8.06 8.76
C THR A 123 -8.22 8.28 8.63
N LYS A 124 -8.70 8.39 7.39
CA LYS A 124 -10.12 8.57 7.05
C LYS A 124 -10.80 7.27 6.60
N SER A 125 -10.02 6.21 6.44
CA SER A 125 -10.52 4.93 5.92
C SER A 125 -11.21 4.13 7.03
N HIS A 126 -12.42 3.63 6.76
CA HIS A 126 -13.26 2.93 7.72
C HIS A 126 -13.58 1.50 7.28
N LEU A 127 -13.05 0.53 8.02
CA LEU A 127 -13.39 -0.88 7.80
C LEU A 127 -14.84 -1.15 8.27
N LYS A 128 -15.69 -1.58 7.34
CA LYS A 128 -17.02 -2.12 7.66
C LYS A 128 -16.85 -3.57 8.08
N VAL A 129 -17.25 -3.91 9.31
CA VAL A 129 -17.20 -5.29 9.81
C VAL A 129 -18.13 -6.18 8.99
N ARG A 130 -17.56 -7.11 8.22
CA ARG A 130 -18.31 -7.94 7.26
C ARG A 130 -18.81 -9.29 7.81
N THR A 131 -18.17 -9.79 8.89
CA THR A 131 -18.51 -11.10 9.48
C THR A 131 -18.61 -11.03 10.99
N GLU A 132 -19.40 -11.93 11.61
CA GLU A 132 -19.50 -12.05 13.07
C GLU A 132 -18.15 -12.43 13.70
N ALA A 133 -17.35 -13.27 13.03
CA ALA A 133 -15.98 -13.60 13.46
C ALA A 133 -15.06 -12.35 13.53
N ALA A 134 -15.21 -11.40 12.60
CA ALA A 134 -14.46 -10.14 12.64
C ALA A 134 -14.90 -9.21 13.78
N LYS A 135 -16.16 -9.33 14.25
CA LYS A 135 -16.64 -8.59 15.44
C LYS A 135 -16.02 -9.13 16.74
N GLU A 136 -15.83 -10.45 16.84
CA GLU A 136 -15.19 -11.10 17.99
C GLU A 136 -13.72 -10.69 18.10
N ILE A 137 -12.96 -10.65 16.99
CA ILE A 137 -11.56 -10.24 16.96
C ILE A 137 -11.40 -8.77 17.43
N ILE A 138 -12.29 -7.87 17.01
CA ILE A 138 -12.26 -6.46 17.44
C ILE A 138 -12.57 -6.31 18.93
N ALA A 139 -13.41 -7.17 19.48
CA ALA A 139 -13.74 -7.18 20.92
C ALA A 139 -12.56 -7.69 21.78
N GLU A 140 -11.74 -8.61 21.24
CA GLU A 140 -10.56 -9.15 21.93
C GLU A 140 -9.35 -8.21 21.88
N GLU A 141 -9.23 -7.30 20.91
CA GLU A 141 -8.13 -6.30 20.85
C GLU A 141 -8.11 -5.29 22.01
N ASN A 142 -9.12 -5.26 22.87
CA ASN A 142 -9.11 -4.47 24.10
C ASN A 142 -8.48 -5.19 25.31
N VAL A 143 -7.95 -6.39 25.13
CA VAL A 143 -7.20 -7.15 26.14
C VAL A 143 -5.70 -7.01 25.89
N SER A 144 -5.00 -6.44 26.87
CA SER A 144 -3.56 -6.29 27.10
C SER A 144 -2.61 -6.94 26.08
N VAL A 145 -1.72 -6.10 25.54
CA VAL A 145 -0.58 -6.47 24.69
C VAL A 145 0.38 -7.39 25.46
N GLU A 146 0.15 -8.70 25.40
CA GLU A 146 1.19 -9.68 25.68
C GLU A 146 1.96 -9.97 24.38
N GLU A 147 3.26 -10.16 24.52
CA GLU A 147 4.29 -10.29 23.49
C GLU A 147 3.83 -11.09 22.26
N THR A 148 3.62 -10.40 21.16
CA THR A 148 3.39 -11.03 19.84
C THR A 148 4.72 -11.62 19.35
N LYS A 149 4.85 -12.94 19.38
CA LYS A 149 5.94 -13.64 18.68
C LYS A 149 5.78 -13.46 17.18
N THR A 150 6.68 -12.73 16.56
CA THR A 150 6.75 -12.63 15.10
C THR A 150 7.27 -13.95 14.55
N LEU A 151 6.41 -14.70 13.85
CA LEU A 151 6.81 -15.90 13.11
C LEU A 151 7.36 -15.49 11.75
N LEU A 152 8.66 -15.63 11.56
CA LEU A 152 9.30 -15.44 10.26
C LEU A 152 9.37 -16.79 9.53
N PHE A 153 8.64 -16.93 8.44
CA PHE A 153 8.73 -18.11 7.57
C PHE A 153 9.94 -17.98 6.66
N THR A 154 11.00 -18.72 6.94
CA THR A 154 12.19 -18.78 6.08
C THR A 154 12.32 -20.18 5.49
N THR A 155 12.78 -20.28 4.26
CA THR A 155 13.20 -21.55 3.70
C THR A 155 14.68 -21.76 3.96
N LYS A 156 15.09 -23.00 4.29
CA LYS A 156 16.51 -23.35 4.55
C LYS A 156 17.45 -23.02 3.36
N THR A 157 16.86 -22.76 2.19
CA THR A 157 17.57 -22.49 0.94
C THR A 157 17.58 -21.01 0.54
N CYS A 158 16.93 -20.11 1.31
CA CYS A 158 16.87 -18.69 0.98
C CYS A 158 18.22 -18.00 1.25
N PRO A 159 18.99 -17.56 0.21
CA PRO A 159 20.27 -16.92 0.41
C PRO A 159 20.20 -15.59 1.15
N ASN A 160 19.09 -14.85 1.03
CA ASN A 160 18.89 -13.57 1.70
C ASN A 160 18.63 -13.71 3.21
N CYS A 161 18.05 -14.84 3.65
CA CYS A 161 17.82 -15.08 5.08
C CYS A 161 19.13 -15.32 5.85
N LYS A 162 20.15 -15.87 5.18
CA LYS A 162 21.51 -16.05 5.77
C LYS A 162 22.24 -14.73 5.98
N VAL A 163 21.99 -13.73 5.13
CA VAL A 163 22.61 -12.39 5.23
C VAL A 163 21.97 -11.59 6.37
N ALA A 164 20.70 -11.84 6.67
CA ALA A 164 19.96 -11.17 7.75
C ALA A 164 20.22 -11.77 9.15
N GLY A 165 21.07 -12.83 9.26
CA GLY A 165 21.44 -13.43 10.55
C GLY A 165 20.37 -14.32 11.19
N PHE A 166 19.45 -14.89 10.38
CA PHE A 166 18.42 -15.86 10.79
C PHE A 166 18.77 -17.29 10.37
#